data_f45fb6cd99abb876cd46545465cf0215
#
_entry.id   f45fb6cd99abb876cd46545465cf0215
#
_cell.length_a   1.000
_cell.length_b   1.000
_cell.length_c   1.000
_cell.angle_alpha   90.00
_cell.angle_beta   90.00
_cell.angle_gamma   90.00
#
_symmetry.space_group_name_H-M   'P 1'
#
loop_
_entity.id
_entity.type
_entity.pdbx_description
1 polymer ?
#
loop_
_entity_poly.entity_id
_entity_poly.type
_entity_poly.pdbx_seq_one_letter_code
_entity_poly.pdbx_strand_id
1 'polypeptide(L)'
;MAYDGVAVRRQAERLDSETERALVCEWQECGDVAAMHRLVIAHMPLALGRAAKMRRAGIEQDDLQQEAMLGIIKAAGRFSHSHGNRFAAYAQGWVGSSLQDRLMRDTFVVRTASKQYKQLFFQMSKLQSQIESAAMARGERLTQYEVCQEIARRLNMSVAYVVEINGRLSEPDQSLNAPMSTEVEGETWLDALADPSPQAAELHEARCNTENLRAYLISAMEVLDEREFYIVCEYKVREQKRTFREIGEELKISWQFVSQIYHRAIKKIRKELLSKSFDVRLFLT
;
A
#
# COMPACT_ATOMS: atom_id res chain seq x y z
N MET A 1 -12.98 30.75 -0.27
CA MET A 1 -13.83 31.55 -1.19
C MET A 1 -14.13 30.66 -2.38
N ALA A 2 -15.39 30.26 -2.54
CA ALA A 2 -15.80 29.46 -3.71
C ALA A 2 -15.66 30.35 -4.96
N TYR A 3 -14.89 29.91 -5.94
CA TYR A 3 -14.78 30.57 -7.21
C TYR A 3 -16.13 30.45 -7.95
N ASP A 4 -16.84 31.57 -8.10
CA ASP A 4 -18.07 31.56 -8.90
C ASP A 4 -17.70 31.38 -10.39
N GLY A 5 -17.91 30.17 -10.86
CA GLY A 5 -17.54 29.76 -12.22
C GLY A 5 -18.21 30.56 -13.34
N VAL A 6 -19.29 31.28 -13.01
CA VAL A 6 -20.01 32.16 -13.96
C VAL A 6 -19.29 33.51 -14.08
N ALA A 7 -18.85 34.10 -12.95
CA ALA A 7 -18.10 35.34 -12.93
C ALA A 7 -16.75 35.16 -13.64
N VAL A 8 -16.05 34.07 -13.39
CA VAL A 8 -14.74 33.77 -14.00
C VAL A 8 -14.83 33.60 -15.52
N ARG A 9 -15.89 32.95 -16.02
CA ARG A 9 -16.10 32.80 -17.47
C ARG A 9 -16.30 34.15 -18.19
N ARG A 10 -16.82 35.16 -17.48
CA ARG A 10 -17.01 36.52 -18.04
C ARG A 10 -15.72 37.36 -18.04
N GLN A 11 -14.78 37.07 -17.14
CA GLN A 11 -13.50 37.79 -17.01
C GLN A 11 -12.36 37.16 -17.78
N ALA A 12 -12.49 35.92 -18.25
CA ALA A 12 -11.42 35.23 -18.97
C ALA A 12 -11.18 35.88 -20.32
N GLU A 13 -10.04 36.56 -20.47
CA GLU A 13 -9.56 37.11 -21.73
C GLU A 13 -9.30 35.95 -22.71
N ARG A 14 -9.80 36.10 -23.95
CA ARG A 14 -9.42 35.17 -25.02
C ARG A 14 -8.11 35.58 -25.62
N LEU A 15 -7.07 34.81 -25.31
CA LEU A 15 -5.74 35.03 -25.87
C LEU A 15 -5.67 34.54 -27.31
N ASP A 16 -4.99 35.30 -28.17
CA ASP A 16 -4.59 34.84 -29.49
C ASP A 16 -3.34 33.94 -29.42
N SER A 17 -3.00 33.31 -30.53
CA SER A 17 -1.88 32.34 -30.55
C SER A 17 -0.51 33.00 -30.29
N GLU A 18 -0.34 34.24 -30.65
CA GLU A 18 0.92 34.96 -30.48
C GLU A 18 1.12 35.38 -29.02
N THR A 19 0.08 35.94 -28.40
CA THR A 19 0.09 36.30 -26.98
C THR A 19 0.25 35.04 -26.09
N GLU A 20 -0.43 33.92 -26.41
CA GLU A 20 -0.20 32.66 -25.70
C GLU A 20 1.28 32.23 -25.73
N ARG A 21 1.92 32.35 -26.91
CA ARG A 21 3.33 32.00 -27.07
C ARG A 21 4.24 32.93 -26.28
N ALA A 22 4.02 34.25 -26.36
CA ALA A 22 4.81 35.24 -25.63
C ALA A 22 4.76 34.94 -24.11
N LEU A 23 3.56 34.77 -23.55
CA LEU A 23 3.38 34.50 -22.12
C LEU A 23 4.04 33.19 -21.68
N VAL A 24 3.99 32.14 -22.51
CA VAL A 24 4.68 30.86 -22.20
C VAL A 24 6.21 31.05 -22.24
N CYS A 25 6.76 31.77 -23.22
CA CYS A 25 8.20 32.04 -23.27
C CYS A 25 8.66 32.87 -22.07
N GLU A 26 7.95 33.94 -21.73
CA GLU A 26 8.25 34.79 -20.57
C GLU A 26 8.27 33.98 -19.27
N TRP A 27 7.30 33.05 -19.11
CA TRP A 27 7.28 32.13 -17.98
C TRP A 27 8.46 31.16 -18.01
N GLN A 28 8.75 30.52 -19.14
CA GLN A 28 9.79 29.47 -19.23
C GLN A 28 11.21 30.03 -19.16
N GLU A 29 11.47 31.20 -19.75
CA GLU A 29 12.81 31.78 -19.86
C GLU A 29 13.13 32.71 -18.69
N CYS A 30 12.16 33.54 -18.28
CA CYS A 30 12.36 34.56 -17.25
C CYS A 30 11.73 34.20 -15.89
N GLY A 31 10.90 33.17 -15.82
CA GLY A 31 10.16 32.84 -14.60
C GLY A 31 9.10 33.87 -14.20
N ASP A 32 8.60 34.65 -15.19
CA ASP A 32 7.66 35.74 -14.91
C ASP A 32 6.31 35.19 -14.38
N VAL A 33 6.08 35.39 -13.08
CA VAL A 33 4.84 34.97 -12.38
C VAL A 33 3.62 35.74 -12.92
N ALA A 34 3.76 36.97 -13.39
CA ALA A 34 2.64 37.75 -13.93
C ALA A 34 2.17 37.17 -15.27
N ALA A 35 3.11 36.79 -16.14
CA ALA A 35 2.79 36.09 -17.38
C ALA A 35 2.10 34.75 -17.14
N MET A 36 2.59 33.96 -16.17
CA MET A 36 1.96 32.70 -15.74
C MET A 36 0.55 32.93 -15.20
N HIS A 37 0.34 33.92 -14.32
CA HIS A 37 -0.99 34.25 -13.79
C HIS A 37 -1.97 34.60 -14.91
N ARG A 38 -1.55 35.43 -15.86
CA ARG A 38 -2.38 35.81 -16.99
C ARG A 38 -2.78 34.61 -17.84
N LEU A 39 -1.84 33.71 -18.09
CA LEU A 39 -2.07 32.47 -18.82
C LEU A 39 -3.08 31.56 -18.08
N VAL A 40 -2.94 31.39 -16.74
CA VAL A 40 -3.85 30.60 -15.92
C VAL A 40 -5.26 31.19 -15.92
N ILE A 41 -5.41 32.51 -15.75
CA ILE A 41 -6.71 33.19 -15.74
C ILE A 41 -7.41 33.01 -17.10
N ALA A 42 -6.70 33.19 -18.20
CA ALA A 42 -7.25 33.01 -19.54
C ALA A 42 -7.77 31.58 -19.79
N HIS A 43 -7.10 30.57 -19.24
CA HIS A 43 -7.47 29.15 -19.40
C HIS A 43 -8.27 28.57 -18.21
N MET A 44 -8.59 29.36 -17.18
CA MET A 44 -9.37 28.94 -16.02
C MET A 44 -10.74 28.33 -16.40
N PRO A 45 -11.51 28.85 -17.38
CA PRO A 45 -12.77 28.23 -17.78
C PRO A 45 -12.62 26.79 -18.26
N LEU A 46 -11.51 26.47 -18.92
CA LEU A 46 -11.18 25.09 -19.32
C LEU A 46 -10.94 24.19 -18.12
N ALA A 47 -10.15 24.66 -17.14
CA ALA A 47 -9.86 23.93 -15.91
C ALA A 47 -11.13 23.67 -15.08
N LEU A 48 -11.93 24.72 -14.83
CA LEU A 48 -13.19 24.63 -14.09
C LEU A 48 -14.21 23.71 -14.78
N GLY A 49 -14.32 23.78 -16.12
CA GLY A 49 -15.19 22.92 -16.89
C GLY A 49 -14.78 21.43 -16.82
N ARG A 50 -13.50 21.14 -16.75
CA ARG A 50 -12.98 19.77 -16.55
C ARG A 50 -13.22 19.29 -15.12
N ALA A 51 -12.91 20.10 -14.12
CA ALA A 51 -13.13 19.78 -12.71
C ALA A 51 -14.60 19.48 -12.42
N ALA A 52 -15.53 20.28 -12.97
CA ALA A 52 -16.96 20.05 -12.82
C ALA A 52 -17.44 18.70 -13.39
N LYS A 53 -16.84 18.25 -14.53
CA LYS A 53 -17.17 16.94 -15.14
C LYS A 53 -16.60 15.75 -14.36
N MET A 54 -15.58 15.96 -13.53
CA MET A 54 -14.93 14.92 -12.74
C MET A 54 -15.37 14.93 -11.27
N ARG A 55 -16.46 15.61 -10.94
CA ARG A 55 -17.02 15.67 -9.60
C ARG A 55 -17.34 14.25 -9.10
N ARG A 56 -16.91 13.92 -7.89
CA ARG A 56 -17.14 12.64 -7.24
C ARG A 56 -17.52 12.87 -5.77
N ALA A 57 -18.34 12.01 -5.21
CA ALA A 57 -18.69 12.08 -3.79
C ALA A 57 -17.44 11.93 -2.91
N GLY A 58 -17.36 12.70 -1.83
CA GLY A 58 -16.25 12.69 -0.90
C GLY A 58 -15.05 13.58 -1.25
N ILE A 59 -15.06 14.27 -2.42
CA ILE A 59 -14.00 15.21 -2.80
C ILE A 59 -14.60 16.59 -2.98
N GLU A 60 -14.00 17.58 -2.32
CA GLU A 60 -14.44 18.97 -2.44
C GLU A 60 -14.20 19.51 -3.84
N GLN A 61 -15.20 20.26 -4.35
CA GLN A 61 -15.14 20.80 -5.71
C GLN A 61 -14.00 21.82 -5.85
N ASP A 62 -13.73 22.58 -4.78
CA ASP A 62 -12.68 23.60 -4.77
C ASP A 62 -11.28 22.97 -4.91
N ASP A 63 -11.08 21.82 -4.31
CA ASP A 63 -9.84 21.06 -4.42
C ASP A 63 -9.60 20.59 -5.86
N LEU A 64 -10.65 20.08 -6.52
CA LEU A 64 -10.57 19.71 -7.94
C LEU A 64 -10.28 20.91 -8.83
N GLN A 65 -10.84 22.07 -8.54
CA GLN A 65 -10.58 23.30 -9.29
C GLN A 65 -9.12 23.74 -9.14
N GLN A 66 -8.58 23.71 -7.92
CA GLN A 66 -7.17 24.04 -7.66
C GLN A 66 -6.22 23.07 -8.38
N GLU A 67 -6.49 21.75 -8.29
CA GLU A 67 -5.66 20.77 -9.00
C GLU A 67 -5.74 20.92 -10.53
N ALA A 68 -6.89 21.31 -11.06
CA ALA A 68 -7.05 21.62 -12.48
C ALA A 68 -6.20 22.85 -12.89
N MET A 69 -6.16 23.90 -12.07
CA MET A 69 -5.30 25.07 -12.30
C MET A 69 -3.81 24.70 -12.22
N LEU A 70 -3.41 23.85 -11.25
CA LEU A 70 -2.05 23.30 -11.22
C LEU A 70 -1.70 22.53 -12.50
N GLY A 71 -2.68 21.86 -13.10
CA GLY A 71 -2.53 21.21 -14.40
C GLY A 71 -2.16 22.17 -15.51
N ILE A 72 -2.73 23.40 -15.54
CA ILE A 72 -2.37 24.45 -16.50
C ILE A 72 -0.93 24.91 -16.27
N ILE A 73 -0.53 25.13 -15.03
CA ILE A 73 0.84 25.56 -14.67
C ILE A 73 1.87 24.49 -15.12
N LYS A 74 1.60 23.21 -14.85
CA LYS A 74 2.44 22.10 -15.31
C LYS A 74 2.55 22.04 -16.83
N ALA A 75 1.44 22.33 -17.53
CA ALA A 75 1.41 22.42 -18.99
C ALA A 75 2.28 23.58 -19.50
N ALA A 76 2.17 24.76 -18.89
CA ALA A 76 2.94 25.95 -19.28
C ALA A 76 4.45 25.71 -19.18
N GLY A 77 4.92 25.04 -18.13
CA GLY A 77 6.35 24.72 -17.96
C GLY A 77 6.91 23.69 -18.96
N ARG A 78 6.06 22.97 -19.69
CA ARG A 78 6.48 21.88 -20.61
C ARG A 78 5.97 22.05 -22.04
N PHE A 79 5.26 23.13 -22.31
CA PHE A 79 4.72 23.40 -23.65
C PHE A 79 5.84 23.76 -24.64
N SER A 80 5.79 23.14 -25.82
CA SER A 80 6.70 23.49 -26.92
C SER A 80 5.89 23.94 -28.13
N HIS A 81 6.29 25.08 -28.69
CA HIS A 81 5.66 25.64 -29.86
C HIS A 81 5.95 24.92 -31.18
N SER A 82 6.96 24.03 -31.19
CA SER A 82 7.44 23.30 -32.36
C SER A 82 6.38 22.42 -33.05
N HIS A 83 5.33 22.02 -32.32
CA HIS A 83 4.29 21.10 -32.81
C HIS A 83 3.07 21.79 -33.43
N GLY A 84 3.04 23.11 -33.52
CA GLY A 84 1.92 23.83 -34.12
C GLY A 84 0.58 23.80 -33.39
N ASN A 85 0.51 23.14 -32.25
CA ASN A 85 -0.71 23.02 -31.45
C ASN A 85 -0.97 24.28 -30.61
N ARG A 86 -2.27 24.57 -30.39
CA ARG A 86 -2.69 25.60 -29.42
C ARG A 86 -2.39 25.15 -28.00
N PHE A 87 -1.97 26.07 -27.13
CA PHE A 87 -1.72 25.80 -25.73
C PHE A 87 -2.93 25.17 -25.02
N ALA A 88 -4.13 25.65 -25.27
CA ALA A 88 -5.36 25.09 -24.71
C ALA A 88 -5.54 23.57 -24.97
N ALA A 89 -5.22 23.11 -26.18
CA ALA A 89 -5.31 21.70 -26.54
C ALA A 89 -4.29 20.84 -25.78
N TYR A 90 -3.08 21.36 -25.63
CA TYR A 90 -2.04 20.70 -24.85
C TYR A 90 -2.36 20.66 -23.34
N ALA A 91 -2.81 21.80 -22.80
CA ALA A 91 -3.18 21.94 -21.38
C ALA A 91 -4.32 21.00 -20.97
N GLN A 92 -5.26 20.67 -21.88
CA GLN A 92 -6.33 19.72 -21.59
C GLN A 92 -5.82 18.36 -21.11
N GLY A 93 -4.74 17.85 -21.69
CA GLY A 93 -4.12 16.58 -21.29
C GLY A 93 -3.57 16.65 -19.86
N TRP A 94 -2.86 17.73 -19.56
CA TRP A 94 -2.27 17.96 -18.24
C TRP A 94 -3.32 18.18 -17.15
N VAL A 95 -4.33 18.99 -17.42
CA VAL A 95 -5.47 19.19 -16.52
C VAL A 95 -6.16 17.86 -16.23
N GLY A 96 -6.44 17.05 -17.27
CA GLY A 96 -7.03 15.73 -17.10
C GLY A 96 -6.17 14.81 -16.25
N SER A 97 -4.85 14.77 -16.47
CA SER A 97 -3.92 13.95 -15.71
C SER A 97 -3.83 14.38 -14.23
N SER A 98 -3.72 15.70 -13.96
CA SER A 98 -3.69 16.23 -12.59
C SER A 98 -4.97 15.89 -11.83
N LEU A 99 -6.13 16.08 -12.45
CA LEU A 99 -7.42 15.71 -11.85
C LEU A 99 -7.53 14.22 -11.58
N GLN A 100 -7.09 13.37 -12.51
CA GLN A 100 -7.09 11.92 -12.31
C GLN A 100 -6.18 11.50 -11.15
N ASP A 101 -4.99 12.11 -11.05
CA ASP A 101 -4.05 11.83 -9.96
C ASP A 101 -4.61 12.28 -8.61
N ARG A 102 -5.33 13.40 -8.55
CA ARG A 102 -6.03 13.88 -7.36
C ARG A 102 -7.13 12.92 -6.95
N LEU A 103 -8.02 12.53 -7.88
CA LEU A 103 -9.10 11.59 -7.60
C LEU A 103 -8.58 10.26 -7.03
N MET A 104 -7.50 9.73 -7.60
CA MET A 104 -6.91 8.50 -7.08
C MET A 104 -6.30 8.66 -5.69
N ARG A 105 -5.74 9.84 -5.38
CA ARG A 105 -5.15 10.11 -4.06
C ARG A 105 -6.20 10.21 -2.96
N ASP A 106 -7.35 10.77 -3.27
CA ASP A 106 -8.35 11.11 -2.28
C ASP A 106 -9.46 10.05 -2.13
N THR A 107 -9.57 9.12 -3.10
CA THR A 107 -10.58 8.06 -3.04
C THR A 107 -10.21 6.94 -2.07
N PHE A 108 -8.93 6.63 -1.90
CA PHE A 108 -8.47 5.50 -1.08
C PHE A 108 -7.33 5.89 -0.16
N VAL A 109 -7.40 5.38 1.07
CA VAL A 109 -6.32 5.49 2.06
C VAL A 109 -5.10 4.69 1.61
N VAL A 110 -5.31 3.45 1.13
CA VAL A 110 -4.25 2.59 0.62
C VAL A 110 -4.05 2.84 -0.88
N ARG A 111 -2.93 3.47 -1.22
CA ARG A 111 -2.61 3.89 -2.58
C ARG A 111 -1.87 2.82 -3.37
N THR A 112 -2.29 2.60 -4.60
CA THR A 112 -1.57 1.77 -5.56
C THR A 112 -1.12 2.64 -6.74
N ALA A 113 0.20 2.73 -6.95
CA ALA A 113 0.78 3.63 -7.97
C ALA A 113 0.90 3.01 -9.38
N SER A 114 0.31 1.83 -9.64
CA SER A 114 0.48 1.17 -10.93
C SER A 114 -0.35 1.81 -12.04
N LYS A 115 0.23 1.87 -13.26
CA LYS A 115 -0.46 2.34 -14.46
C LYS A 115 -1.72 1.50 -14.75
N GLN A 116 -1.66 0.20 -14.48
CA GLN A 116 -2.78 -0.73 -14.65
C GLN A 116 -3.93 -0.42 -13.69
N TYR A 117 -3.62 -0.10 -12.43
CA TYR A 117 -4.63 0.34 -11.46
C TYR A 117 -5.35 1.61 -11.91
N LYS A 118 -4.59 2.62 -12.35
CA LYS A 118 -5.16 3.86 -12.89
C LYS A 118 -6.11 3.59 -14.07
N GLN A 119 -5.72 2.71 -14.98
CA GLN A 119 -6.54 2.33 -16.12
C GLN A 119 -7.85 1.66 -15.68
N LEU A 120 -7.78 0.68 -14.75
CA LEU A 120 -8.96 0.01 -14.20
C LEU A 120 -9.86 0.99 -13.46
N PHE A 121 -9.32 1.83 -12.58
CA PHE A 121 -10.07 2.81 -11.81
C PHE A 121 -11.00 3.69 -12.67
N PHE A 122 -10.50 4.15 -13.83
CA PHE A 122 -11.27 5.03 -14.72
C PHE A 122 -12.11 4.31 -15.76
N GLN A 123 -11.82 3.07 -16.08
CA GLN A 123 -12.49 2.33 -17.15
C GLN A 123 -13.40 1.20 -16.66
N MET A 124 -13.24 0.73 -15.41
CA MET A 124 -13.96 -0.42 -14.86
C MET A 124 -15.48 -0.28 -15.03
N SER A 125 -16.06 0.77 -14.49
CA SER A 125 -17.51 1.00 -14.51
C SER A 125 -18.06 1.10 -15.96
N LYS A 126 -17.34 1.75 -16.86
CA LYS A 126 -17.72 1.85 -18.28
C LYS A 126 -17.67 0.49 -18.96
N LEU A 127 -16.61 -0.30 -18.73
CA LEU A 127 -16.44 -1.62 -19.31
C LEU A 127 -17.48 -2.60 -18.77
N GLN A 128 -17.76 -2.57 -17.47
CA GLN A 128 -18.81 -3.37 -16.85
C GLN A 128 -20.17 -3.10 -17.52
N SER A 129 -20.59 -1.84 -17.59
CA SER A 129 -21.84 -1.46 -18.22
C SER A 129 -21.92 -1.87 -19.70
N GLN A 130 -20.83 -1.77 -20.45
CA GLN A 130 -20.79 -2.20 -21.84
C GLN A 130 -20.89 -3.74 -21.99
N ILE A 131 -20.24 -4.50 -21.13
CA ILE A 131 -20.25 -5.96 -21.16
C ILE A 131 -21.63 -6.48 -20.77
N GLU A 132 -22.20 -5.96 -19.69
CA GLU A 132 -23.53 -6.32 -19.20
C GLU A 132 -24.62 -5.98 -20.22
N SER A 133 -24.55 -4.79 -20.84
CA SER A 133 -25.50 -4.38 -21.90
C SER A 133 -25.41 -5.30 -23.13
N ALA A 134 -24.18 -5.66 -23.52
CA ALA A 134 -23.96 -6.57 -24.65
C ALA A 134 -24.44 -8.01 -24.34
N ALA A 135 -24.27 -8.48 -23.12
CA ALA A 135 -24.78 -9.79 -22.68
C ALA A 135 -26.31 -9.80 -22.60
N MET A 136 -26.90 -8.74 -22.05
CA MET A 136 -28.37 -8.59 -21.98
C MET A 136 -29.01 -8.58 -23.37
N ALA A 137 -28.39 -7.93 -24.36
CA ALA A 137 -28.83 -7.94 -25.73
C ALA A 137 -28.82 -9.35 -26.37
N ARG A 138 -28.01 -10.28 -25.85
CA ARG A 138 -27.93 -11.69 -26.24
C ARG A 138 -28.83 -12.61 -25.40
N GLY A 139 -29.52 -12.06 -24.39
CA GLY A 139 -30.32 -12.82 -23.45
C GLY A 139 -29.49 -13.57 -22.39
N GLU A 140 -28.24 -13.26 -22.26
CA GLU A 140 -27.31 -13.87 -21.32
C GLU A 140 -27.24 -13.05 -20.02
N ARG A 141 -27.15 -13.73 -18.87
CA ARG A 141 -26.86 -13.11 -17.59
C ARG A 141 -25.44 -13.53 -17.17
N LEU A 142 -24.52 -12.58 -17.12
CA LEU A 142 -23.14 -12.81 -16.68
C LEU A 142 -23.03 -12.67 -15.16
N THR A 143 -22.24 -13.53 -14.58
CA THR A 143 -21.79 -13.38 -13.18
C THR A 143 -20.74 -12.28 -13.10
N GLN A 144 -20.56 -11.70 -11.90
CA GLN A 144 -19.52 -10.69 -11.64
C GLN A 144 -18.12 -11.19 -12.02
N TYR A 145 -17.85 -12.47 -11.81
CA TYR A 145 -16.57 -13.08 -12.17
C TYR A 145 -16.36 -13.15 -13.69
N GLU A 146 -17.38 -13.51 -14.46
CA GLU A 146 -17.33 -13.54 -15.94
C GLU A 146 -17.14 -12.14 -16.52
N VAL A 147 -17.76 -11.13 -15.91
CA VAL A 147 -17.53 -9.72 -16.27
C VAL A 147 -16.06 -9.34 -16.02
N CYS A 148 -15.49 -9.72 -14.87
CA CYS A 148 -14.09 -9.48 -14.59
C CYS A 148 -13.15 -10.22 -15.55
N GLN A 149 -13.48 -11.45 -15.95
CA GLN A 149 -12.72 -12.21 -16.97
C GLN A 149 -12.70 -11.48 -18.30
N GLU A 150 -13.84 -10.98 -18.76
CA GLU A 150 -13.95 -10.27 -20.03
C GLU A 150 -13.19 -8.92 -19.99
N ILE A 151 -13.23 -8.21 -18.85
CA ILE A 151 -12.43 -6.99 -18.63
C ILE A 151 -10.94 -7.33 -18.68
N ALA A 152 -10.51 -8.39 -17.99
CA ALA A 152 -9.13 -8.85 -17.98
C ALA A 152 -8.62 -9.16 -19.39
N ARG A 153 -9.44 -9.82 -20.19
CA ARG A 153 -9.16 -10.13 -21.60
C ARG A 153 -9.00 -8.86 -22.44
N ARG A 154 -9.93 -7.89 -22.31
CA ARG A 154 -9.90 -6.62 -23.09
C ARG A 154 -8.71 -5.74 -22.74
N LEU A 155 -8.30 -5.73 -21.48
CA LEU A 155 -7.21 -4.90 -21.00
C LEU A 155 -5.85 -5.63 -20.97
N ASN A 156 -5.82 -6.91 -21.36
CA ASN A 156 -4.64 -7.77 -21.30
C ASN A 156 -3.99 -7.79 -19.89
N MET A 157 -4.83 -8.07 -18.89
CA MET A 157 -4.44 -8.12 -17.47
C MET A 157 -4.77 -9.50 -16.88
N SER A 158 -4.18 -9.84 -15.73
CA SER A 158 -4.54 -11.07 -15.02
C SER A 158 -5.94 -10.96 -14.41
N VAL A 159 -6.72 -12.04 -14.48
CA VAL A 159 -8.08 -12.09 -13.93
C VAL A 159 -8.07 -11.85 -12.43
N ALA A 160 -7.12 -12.48 -11.71
CA ALA A 160 -6.98 -12.31 -10.26
C ALA A 160 -6.78 -10.84 -9.86
N TYR A 161 -5.95 -10.10 -10.62
CA TYR A 161 -5.73 -8.67 -10.39
C TYR A 161 -7.00 -7.84 -10.62
N VAL A 162 -7.75 -8.13 -11.69
CA VAL A 162 -9.01 -7.41 -11.98
C VAL A 162 -10.05 -7.68 -10.90
N VAL A 163 -10.17 -8.92 -10.42
CA VAL A 163 -11.10 -9.30 -9.34
C VAL A 163 -10.72 -8.58 -8.03
N GLU A 164 -9.44 -8.58 -7.67
CA GLU A 164 -8.95 -7.87 -6.49
C GLU A 164 -9.28 -6.37 -6.54
N ILE A 165 -8.98 -5.72 -7.66
CA ILE A 165 -9.25 -4.29 -7.84
C ILE A 165 -10.75 -4.02 -7.86
N ASN A 166 -11.56 -4.88 -8.48
CA ASN A 166 -13.02 -4.73 -8.48
C ASN A 166 -13.59 -4.78 -7.06
N GLY A 167 -13.11 -5.70 -6.19
CA GLY A 167 -13.50 -5.73 -4.79
C GLY A 167 -13.19 -4.40 -4.08
N ARG A 168 -11.98 -3.88 -4.24
CA ARG A 168 -11.57 -2.59 -3.66
C ARG A 168 -12.39 -1.39 -4.17
N LEU A 169 -12.80 -1.41 -5.45
CA LEU A 169 -13.59 -0.33 -6.06
C LEU A 169 -15.07 -0.39 -5.65
N SER A 170 -15.57 -1.57 -5.30
CA SER A 170 -16.96 -1.80 -4.90
C SER A 170 -17.22 -1.41 -3.45
N GLU A 171 -16.22 -1.50 -2.59
CA GLU A 171 -16.31 -1.20 -1.16
C GLU A 171 -15.44 0.03 -0.85
N PRO A 172 -16.05 1.22 -0.69
CA PRO A 172 -15.32 2.41 -0.27
C PRO A 172 -14.80 2.26 1.18
N ASP A 173 -13.69 2.93 1.46
CA ASP A 173 -13.15 2.98 2.81
C ASP A 173 -14.20 3.52 3.80
N GLN A 174 -14.46 2.78 4.88
CA GLN A 174 -15.40 3.16 5.92
C GLN A 174 -14.68 3.85 7.08
N SER A 175 -15.33 4.84 7.67
CA SER A 175 -14.83 5.48 8.89
C SER A 175 -15.02 4.53 10.08
N LEU A 176 -13.95 4.24 10.78
CA LEU A 176 -14.02 3.46 12.03
C LEU A 176 -14.79 4.18 13.14
N ASN A 177 -14.91 5.51 13.07
CA ASN A 177 -15.71 6.29 14.00
C ASN A 177 -17.21 6.34 13.62
N ALA A 178 -17.61 5.69 12.52
CA ALA A 178 -19.01 5.58 12.18
C ALA A 178 -19.74 4.66 13.18
N PRO A 179 -20.98 4.97 13.56
CA PRO A 179 -21.77 4.10 14.44
C PRO A 179 -22.06 2.76 13.74
N MET A 180 -22.00 1.66 14.48
CA MET A 180 -22.29 0.32 13.94
C MET A 180 -23.77 0.14 13.59
N SER A 181 -24.65 0.75 14.35
CA SER A 181 -26.11 0.75 14.09
C SER A 181 -26.72 2.09 14.46
N THR A 182 -27.88 2.37 13.85
CA THR A 182 -28.68 3.55 14.21
C THR A 182 -29.49 3.38 15.50
N GLU A 183 -29.56 2.15 16.03
CA GLU A 183 -30.40 1.81 17.19
C GLU A 183 -29.63 1.82 18.53
N VAL A 184 -28.30 1.69 18.48
CA VAL A 184 -27.43 1.70 19.67
C VAL A 184 -26.54 2.94 19.62
N GLU A 185 -26.85 3.92 20.43
CA GLU A 185 -26.03 5.13 20.61
C GLU A 185 -24.70 4.76 21.29
N GLY A 186 -23.60 5.03 20.64
CA GLY A 186 -22.27 5.07 21.22
C GLY A 186 -21.28 4.00 20.76
N GLU A 187 -21.71 2.88 20.16
CA GLU A 187 -20.78 1.87 19.65
C GLU A 187 -20.32 2.20 18.23
N THR A 188 -19.01 2.30 18.06
CA THR A 188 -18.36 2.56 16.76
C THR A 188 -17.71 1.29 16.22
N TRP A 189 -17.44 1.26 14.90
CA TRP A 189 -16.64 0.19 14.30
C TRP A 189 -15.26 0.04 14.95
N LEU A 190 -14.72 1.13 15.52
CA LEU A 190 -13.45 1.10 16.25
C LEU A 190 -13.54 0.26 17.52
N ASP A 191 -14.66 0.36 18.24
CA ASP A 191 -14.86 -0.38 19.48
C ASP A 191 -15.04 -1.89 19.26
N ALA A 192 -15.48 -2.27 18.06
CA ALA A 192 -15.65 -3.67 17.68
C ALA A 192 -14.34 -4.35 17.19
N LEU A 193 -13.27 -3.57 16.95
CA LEU A 193 -12.00 -4.12 16.52
C LEU A 193 -11.28 -4.81 17.69
N ALA A 194 -11.09 -6.14 17.55
CA ALA A 194 -10.30 -6.89 18.51
C ALA A 194 -8.81 -6.53 18.38
N ASP A 195 -8.17 -6.24 19.49
CA ASP A 195 -6.71 -6.09 19.54
C ASP A 195 -6.05 -7.46 19.27
N PRO A 196 -5.23 -7.59 18.21
CA PRO A 196 -4.51 -8.84 17.90
C PRO A 196 -3.35 -9.12 18.87
N SER A 197 -3.03 -8.20 19.77
CA SER A 197 -1.96 -8.38 20.74
C SER A 197 -2.31 -9.49 21.72
N PRO A 198 -1.35 -10.33 22.09
CA PRO A 198 -1.60 -11.39 23.06
C PRO A 198 -2.06 -10.81 24.39
N GLN A 199 -3.04 -11.44 25.01
CA GLN A 199 -3.61 -10.99 26.27
C GLN A 199 -2.57 -11.08 27.42
N ALA A 200 -2.77 -10.30 28.46
CA ALA A 200 -1.87 -10.29 29.63
C ALA A 200 -1.70 -11.71 30.25
N ALA A 201 -2.76 -12.53 30.23
CA ALA A 201 -2.70 -13.91 30.69
C ALA A 201 -1.78 -14.78 29.82
N GLU A 202 -1.88 -14.67 28.49
CA GLU A 202 -1.03 -15.40 27.52
C GLU A 202 0.44 -14.97 27.64
N LEU A 203 0.70 -13.68 27.80
CA LEU A 203 2.05 -13.14 28.02
C LEU A 203 2.64 -13.66 29.33
N HIS A 204 1.84 -13.70 30.40
CA HIS A 204 2.28 -14.23 31.68
C HIS A 204 2.57 -15.73 31.59
N GLU A 205 1.67 -16.51 30.98
CA GLU A 205 1.85 -17.93 30.76
C GLU A 205 3.11 -18.23 29.94
N ALA A 206 3.31 -17.53 28.82
CA ALA A 206 4.50 -17.67 27.98
C ALA A 206 5.78 -17.36 28.76
N ARG A 207 5.75 -16.33 29.65
CA ARG A 207 6.87 -15.97 30.51
C ARG A 207 7.17 -17.04 31.55
N CYS A 208 6.15 -17.51 32.27
CA CYS A 208 6.28 -18.59 33.24
C CYS A 208 6.80 -19.89 32.57
N ASN A 209 6.27 -20.22 31.38
CA ASN A 209 6.70 -21.38 30.63
C ASN A 209 8.18 -21.26 30.21
N THR A 210 8.62 -20.09 29.81
CA THR A 210 10.03 -19.83 29.45
C THR A 210 10.94 -19.93 30.67
N GLU A 211 10.53 -19.37 31.80
CA GLU A 211 11.28 -19.46 33.06
C GLU A 211 11.38 -20.90 33.58
N ASN A 212 10.29 -21.65 33.56
CA ASN A 212 10.25 -23.06 33.91
C ASN A 212 11.14 -23.89 32.99
N LEU A 213 11.04 -23.69 31.65
CA LEU A 213 11.88 -24.37 30.67
C LEU A 213 13.37 -24.10 30.93
N ARG A 214 13.72 -22.85 31.24
CA ARG A 214 15.09 -22.45 31.56
C ARG A 214 15.59 -23.17 32.83
N ALA A 215 14.76 -23.24 33.87
CA ALA A 215 15.11 -23.94 35.11
C ALA A 215 15.32 -25.47 34.87
N TYR A 216 14.44 -26.07 34.06
CA TYR A 216 14.59 -27.50 33.70
C TYR A 216 15.85 -27.76 32.87
N LEU A 217 16.16 -26.91 31.93
CA LEU A 217 17.37 -27.02 31.11
C LEU A 217 18.63 -26.88 31.96
N ILE A 218 18.67 -25.92 32.87
CA ILE A 218 19.79 -25.73 33.80
C ILE A 218 19.98 -27.00 34.62
N SER A 219 18.91 -27.50 35.23
CA SER A 219 18.96 -28.74 36.03
C SER A 219 19.37 -30.01 35.25
N ALA A 220 18.98 -30.05 33.93
CA ALA A 220 19.42 -31.15 33.07
C ALA A 220 20.90 -30.99 32.61
N MET A 221 21.41 -29.80 32.57
CA MET A 221 22.84 -29.55 32.26
C MET A 221 23.77 -29.87 33.41
N GLU A 222 23.30 -29.92 34.66
CA GLU A 222 24.10 -30.32 35.84
C GLU A 222 24.62 -31.78 35.76
N VAL A 223 23.99 -32.61 34.91
CA VAL A 223 24.42 -34.05 34.73
C VAL A 223 25.61 -34.12 33.74
N LEU A 224 26.01 -33.03 33.11
CA LEU A 224 27.11 -33.01 32.17
C LEU A 224 28.45 -32.87 32.87
N ASP A 225 29.49 -33.55 32.33
CA ASP A 225 30.88 -33.30 32.70
C ASP A 225 31.33 -31.91 32.27
N GLU A 226 32.32 -31.32 32.92
CA GLU A 226 32.84 -29.97 32.62
C GLU A 226 33.16 -29.77 31.12
N ARG A 227 33.70 -30.78 30.45
CA ARG A 227 34.03 -30.75 29.02
C ARG A 227 32.77 -30.82 28.15
N GLU A 228 31.82 -31.65 28.50
CA GLU A 228 30.55 -31.76 27.82
C GLU A 228 29.77 -30.45 27.93
N PHE A 229 29.71 -29.89 29.14
CA PHE A 229 29.05 -28.60 29.40
C PHE A 229 29.70 -27.47 28.59
N TYR A 230 31.04 -27.36 28.58
CA TYR A 230 31.74 -26.36 27.83
C TYR A 230 31.41 -26.41 26.32
N ILE A 231 31.47 -27.62 25.72
CA ILE A 231 31.17 -27.81 24.28
C ILE A 231 29.73 -27.45 23.95
N VAL A 232 28.76 -27.81 24.79
CA VAL A 232 27.36 -27.47 24.56
C VAL A 232 27.17 -25.95 24.66
N CYS A 233 27.76 -25.29 25.65
CA CYS A 233 27.65 -23.85 25.83
C CYS A 233 28.26 -23.08 24.65
N GLU A 234 29.47 -23.41 24.22
CA GLU A 234 30.16 -22.73 23.12
C GLU A 234 29.45 -22.93 21.77
N TYR A 235 28.86 -24.11 21.54
CA TYR A 235 28.23 -24.43 20.28
C TYR A 235 26.77 -23.94 20.17
N LYS A 236 25.98 -23.95 21.27
CA LYS A 236 24.54 -23.69 21.21
C LYS A 236 24.06 -22.49 22.00
N VAL A 237 24.65 -22.21 23.16
CA VAL A 237 24.14 -21.22 24.11
C VAL A 237 24.74 -19.83 23.85
N ARG A 238 25.98 -19.76 23.45
CA ARG A 238 26.66 -18.50 23.21
C ARG A 238 26.06 -17.71 22.05
N GLU A 239 25.97 -16.39 22.15
CA GLU A 239 25.47 -15.51 21.08
C GLU A 239 26.27 -15.66 19.79
N GLN A 240 27.61 -15.67 19.89
CA GLN A 240 28.50 -16.01 18.78
C GLN A 240 28.81 -17.50 18.82
N LYS A 241 28.03 -18.30 18.09
CA LYS A 241 28.18 -19.76 18.01
C LYS A 241 29.52 -20.12 17.36
N ARG A 242 30.29 -20.97 18.03
CA ARG A 242 31.57 -21.48 17.53
C ARG A 242 31.40 -22.80 16.81
N THR A 243 32.20 -23.06 15.80
CA THR A 243 32.21 -24.32 15.09
C THR A 243 32.91 -25.42 15.87
N PHE A 244 32.58 -26.69 15.61
CA PHE A 244 33.30 -27.83 16.22
C PHE A 244 34.80 -27.81 15.96
N ARG A 245 35.23 -27.20 14.85
CA ARG A 245 36.64 -27.07 14.48
C ARG A 245 37.38 -26.10 15.40
N GLU A 246 36.82 -24.93 15.61
CA GLU A 246 37.36 -23.91 16.52
C GLU A 246 37.45 -24.41 17.97
N ILE A 247 36.39 -25.10 18.45
CA ILE A 247 36.35 -25.70 19.78
C ILE A 247 37.41 -26.82 19.88
N GLY A 248 37.57 -27.60 18.79
CA GLY A 248 38.58 -28.65 18.75
C GLY A 248 40.01 -28.13 18.80
N GLU A 249 40.31 -27.03 18.10
CA GLU A 249 41.61 -26.39 18.09
C GLU A 249 41.97 -25.86 19.49
N GLU A 250 41.00 -25.26 20.22
CA GLU A 250 41.20 -24.78 21.57
C GLU A 250 41.44 -25.89 22.60
N LEU A 251 40.61 -26.96 22.52
CA LEU A 251 40.72 -28.10 23.42
C LEU A 251 41.82 -29.09 23.01
N LYS A 252 42.55 -28.83 21.89
CA LYS A 252 43.60 -29.69 21.32
C LYS A 252 43.11 -31.12 21.01
N ILE A 253 41.86 -31.25 20.49
CA ILE A 253 41.25 -32.52 20.11
C ILE A 253 40.66 -32.39 18.70
N SER A 254 40.44 -33.52 18.05
CA SER A 254 39.85 -33.55 16.72
C SER A 254 38.41 -33.06 16.74
N TRP A 255 37.97 -32.33 15.67
CA TRP A 255 36.60 -31.88 15.55
C TRP A 255 35.57 -33.02 15.56
N GLN A 256 35.95 -34.21 15.05
CA GLN A 256 35.16 -35.41 15.11
C GLN A 256 34.86 -35.88 16.54
N PHE A 257 35.89 -35.78 17.42
CA PHE A 257 35.74 -36.12 18.81
C PHE A 257 34.89 -35.08 19.57
N VAL A 258 35.01 -33.80 19.24
CA VAL A 258 34.10 -32.74 19.75
C VAL A 258 32.63 -33.07 19.37
N SER A 259 32.38 -33.43 18.12
CA SER A 259 31.04 -33.84 17.67
C SER A 259 30.50 -35.05 18.44
N GLN A 260 31.34 -36.06 18.68
CA GLN A 260 30.94 -37.22 19.47
C GLN A 260 30.58 -36.87 20.93
N ILE A 261 31.40 -36.01 21.55
CA ILE A 261 31.12 -35.52 22.91
C ILE A 261 29.79 -34.73 22.92
N TYR A 262 29.59 -33.83 21.98
CA TYR A 262 28.37 -33.07 21.85
C TYR A 262 27.14 -33.97 21.73
N HIS A 263 27.15 -34.94 20.83
CA HIS A 263 26.02 -35.85 20.68
C HIS A 263 25.77 -36.73 21.92
N ARG A 264 26.84 -37.09 22.66
CA ARG A 264 26.72 -37.81 23.94
C ARG A 264 26.06 -36.89 24.99
N ALA A 265 26.50 -35.65 25.09
CA ALA A 265 25.94 -34.65 25.99
C ALA A 265 24.44 -34.42 25.74
N ILE A 266 24.07 -34.20 24.47
CA ILE A 266 22.66 -34.05 24.10
C ILE A 266 21.80 -35.30 24.47
N LYS A 267 22.34 -36.49 24.30
CA LYS A 267 21.65 -37.73 24.74
C LYS A 267 21.47 -37.77 26.27
N LYS A 268 22.48 -37.34 27.05
CA LYS A 268 22.36 -37.25 28.50
C LYS A 268 21.29 -36.24 28.92
N ILE A 269 21.31 -35.03 28.37
CA ILE A 269 20.29 -33.98 28.62
C ILE A 269 18.89 -34.50 28.28
N ARG A 270 18.72 -35.12 27.11
CA ARG A 270 17.43 -35.67 26.68
C ARG A 270 16.91 -36.75 27.63
N LYS A 271 17.79 -37.64 28.07
CA LYS A 271 17.43 -38.70 29.01
C LYS A 271 16.98 -38.11 30.35
N GLU A 272 17.68 -37.11 30.86
CA GLU A 272 17.35 -36.47 32.13
C GLU A 272 16.02 -35.69 32.04
N LEU A 273 15.77 -34.95 30.95
CA LEU A 273 14.50 -34.27 30.71
C LEU A 273 13.32 -35.26 30.65
N LEU A 274 13.50 -36.41 30.00
CA LEU A 274 12.46 -37.45 29.91
C LEU A 274 12.23 -38.17 31.28
N SER A 275 13.27 -38.32 32.11
CA SER A 275 13.13 -38.98 33.43
C SER A 275 12.35 -38.10 34.41
N LYS A 276 12.34 -36.79 34.25
CA LYS A 276 11.59 -35.85 35.09
C LYS A 276 10.15 -35.64 34.64
N SER A 277 9.59 -36.56 33.85
CA SER A 277 8.19 -36.55 33.34
C SER A 277 7.84 -35.31 32.56
N PHE A 278 8.81 -34.71 31.90
CA PHE A 278 8.63 -33.49 31.12
C PHE A 278 8.04 -33.82 29.73
N ASP A 279 6.80 -33.46 29.50
CA ASP A 279 6.21 -33.61 28.18
C ASP A 279 6.74 -32.50 27.23
N VAL A 280 7.83 -32.82 26.54
CA VAL A 280 8.47 -31.93 25.55
C VAL A 280 7.51 -31.53 24.45
N ARG A 281 6.38 -32.22 24.24
CA ARG A 281 5.38 -31.91 23.24
C ARG A 281 4.60 -30.63 23.55
N LEU A 282 4.53 -30.18 24.81
CA LEU A 282 3.86 -28.95 25.22
C LEU A 282 4.61 -27.69 24.77
N PHE A 283 5.87 -27.81 24.33
CA PHE A 283 6.73 -26.66 24.00
C PHE A 283 7.22 -26.63 22.53
N LEU A 284 6.75 -27.54 21.69
CA LEU A 284 7.11 -27.63 20.27
C LEU A 284 5.98 -27.18 19.33
N THR A 285 4.95 -26.53 19.87
CA THR A 285 3.95 -25.79 19.09
C THR A 285 4.32 -24.29 19.12
#